data_6289c59eb65015d8d15521008e0ae14f
#
_entry.id   6289c59eb65015d8d15521008e0ae14f
#
_cell.length_a   1.000
_cell.length_b   1.000
_cell.length_c   1.000
_cell.angle_alpha   90.00
_cell.angle_beta   90.00
_cell.angle_gamma   90.00
#
_symmetry.space_group_name_H-M   'P 1'
#
loop_
_entity.id
_entity.type
_entity.pdbx_description
1 polymer ?
#
loop_
_entity_poly.entity_id
_entity_poly.type
_entity_poly.pdbx_seq_one_letter_code
_entity_poly.pdbx_strand_id
1 'polypeptide(L)'
;MLDLEKYGVTMWEEEKILSFRQKLLAWYDENKRDLPWRRNQNPYHIWVSEIMLQQTRVDTVIPYYERFLEWFPTVESLANAPEERLLKAWEGLGYYSRVRNMQAAAQQIMNDFNGDFPSTYEGISSLKGIGPYTAGAISSIAFNLPQPAVDGNVMRVLARLFEVNHDIGNPSNRKIFQAMMEILIDPDRPGDFNQALMDLGSDIEAPVNPRPQDSPIKEFSAAYQHGTMDRYPIKAPKKKPIPIYLNALVVSNEKGQFLLEKNESEKLLAGFWHFPLIEVDEFSKEEDELNLFSQVSEPTTQFGPSPKSSFEQDYNLVVDWDDYKFEEVKHVFSHRKWHIQILTGKVEKSEDYSDREVLWLSPEEFVHYPIAKPQQKIWQEYLKRDH
;
A
#
# COMPACT_ATOMS: atom_id res chain seq x y z
N MET A 1 -4.51 -30.86 10.96
CA MET A 1 -3.17 -30.34 10.63
C MET A 1 -2.84 -30.70 9.19
N LEU A 2 -2.24 -29.82 8.40
CA LEU A 2 -1.83 -30.09 7.02
C LEU A 2 -0.70 -31.11 7.01
N ASP A 3 -0.78 -32.10 6.12
CA ASP A 3 0.29 -33.08 5.91
C ASP A 3 1.42 -32.43 5.08
N LEU A 4 2.47 -31.96 5.76
CA LEU A 4 3.59 -31.22 5.17
C LEU A 4 4.49 -32.12 4.29
N GLU A 5 4.54 -33.42 4.54
CA GLU A 5 5.36 -34.35 3.73
C GLU A 5 4.86 -34.41 2.27
N LYS A 6 3.54 -34.27 2.06
CA LYS A 6 2.95 -34.16 0.70
C LYS A 6 3.42 -32.93 -0.08
N TYR A 7 3.97 -31.94 0.63
CA TYR A 7 4.54 -30.72 0.04
C TYR A 7 6.08 -30.75 0.03
N GLY A 8 6.68 -31.90 0.36
CA GLY A 8 8.13 -32.07 0.40
C GLY A 8 8.81 -31.34 1.56
N VAL A 9 8.08 -31.10 2.65
CA VAL A 9 8.61 -30.44 3.85
C VAL A 9 8.62 -31.42 5.01
N THR A 10 9.81 -31.75 5.50
CA THR A 10 10.01 -32.56 6.70
C THR A 10 10.37 -31.64 7.86
N MET A 11 9.52 -31.60 8.88
CA MET A 11 9.76 -30.81 10.07
C MET A 11 10.80 -31.44 10.98
N TRP A 12 11.44 -30.61 11.81
CA TRP A 12 12.41 -31.07 12.79
C TRP A 12 11.74 -31.79 13.96
N GLU A 13 12.52 -32.65 14.62
CA GLU A 13 12.15 -33.24 15.91
C GLU A 13 12.05 -32.15 16.99
N GLU A 14 11.29 -32.43 18.05
CA GLU A 14 10.96 -31.48 19.11
C GLU A 14 12.19 -30.85 19.77
N GLU A 15 13.22 -31.63 20.03
CA GLU A 15 14.47 -31.14 20.65
C GLU A 15 15.14 -30.06 19.78
N LYS A 16 15.17 -30.26 18.45
CA LYS A 16 15.73 -29.29 17.50
C LYS A 16 14.86 -28.03 17.43
N ILE A 17 13.53 -28.18 17.50
CA ILE A 17 12.60 -27.03 17.55
C ILE A 17 12.81 -26.19 18.80
N LEU A 18 12.97 -26.82 19.97
CA LEU A 18 13.27 -26.12 21.22
C LEU A 18 14.58 -25.34 21.14
N SER A 19 15.65 -25.96 20.62
CA SER A 19 16.92 -25.28 20.41
C SER A 19 16.83 -24.10 19.44
N PHE A 20 16.06 -24.24 18.36
CA PHE A 20 15.78 -23.17 17.42
C PHE A 20 15.05 -21.99 18.08
N ARG A 21 13.97 -22.25 18.82
CA ARG A 21 13.21 -21.23 19.57
C ARG A 21 14.13 -20.46 20.52
N GLN A 22 14.91 -21.16 21.32
CA GLN A 22 15.84 -20.55 22.29
C GLN A 22 16.83 -19.61 21.62
N LYS A 23 17.49 -20.04 20.52
CA LYS A 23 18.46 -19.21 19.82
C LYS A 23 17.84 -17.99 19.14
N LEU A 24 16.69 -18.17 18.51
CA LEU A 24 15.98 -17.08 17.86
C LEU A 24 15.53 -16.02 18.87
N LEU A 25 14.94 -16.46 19.99
CA LEU A 25 14.44 -15.54 21.02
C LEU A 25 15.60 -14.87 21.79
N ALA A 26 16.70 -15.57 22.08
CA ALA A 26 17.87 -14.95 22.67
C ALA A 26 18.45 -13.84 21.81
N TRP A 27 18.57 -14.08 20.48
CA TRP A 27 18.98 -13.04 19.54
C TRP A 27 17.98 -11.86 19.51
N TYR A 28 16.68 -12.14 19.52
CA TYR A 28 15.65 -11.10 19.51
C TYR A 28 15.71 -10.21 20.74
N ASP A 29 15.93 -10.77 21.90
CA ASP A 29 16.04 -10.00 23.16
C ASP A 29 17.19 -8.98 23.11
N GLU A 30 18.30 -9.32 22.44
CA GLU A 30 19.46 -8.44 22.28
C GLU A 30 19.34 -7.44 21.12
N ASN A 31 18.58 -7.80 20.05
CA ASN A 31 18.60 -7.07 18.77
C ASN A 31 17.27 -6.46 18.37
N LYS A 32 16.19 -6.65 19.14
CA LYS A 32 14.88 -6.11 18.82
C LYS A 32 14.90 -4.60 18.68
N ARG A 33 14.31 -4.11 17.61
CA ARG A 33 14.22 -2.68 17.33
C ARG A 33 13.27 -1.98 18.32
N ASP A 34 13.67 -0.80 18.85
CA ASP A 34 12.76 0.08 19.60
C ASP A 34 11.82 0.79 18.61
N LEU A 35 10.61 0.24 18.47
CA LEU A 35 9.59 0.79 17.59
C LEU A 35 8.39 1.26 18.43
N PRO A 36 7.74 2.39 18.06
CA PRO A 36 6.64 2.97 18.86
C PRO A 36 5.54 1.96 19.22
N TRP A 37 5.18 1.10 18.28
CA TRP A 37 4.15 0.07 18.43
C TRP A 37 4.58 -1.18 19.24
N ARG A 38 5.83 -1.24 19.67
CA ARG A 38 6.37 -2.32 20.54
C ARG A 38 6.47 -1.92 22.01
N ARG A 39 6.15 -0.65 22.32
CA ARG A 39 6.26 -0.11 23.70
C ARG A 39 5.12 -0.50 24.62
N ASN A 40 4.04 -1.04 24.06
CA ASN A 40 2.89 -1.56 24.81
C ASN A 40 2.22 -2.72 24.07
N GLN A 41 1.29 -3.39 24.73
CA GLN A 41 0.51 -4.50 24.17
C GLN A 41 -0.94 -4.11 23.85
N ASN A 42 -1.22 -2.81 23.62
CA ASN A 42 -2.56 -2.36 23.26
C ASN A 42 -2.95 -2.91 21.87
N PRO A 43 -4.02 -3.73 21.77
CA PRO A 43 -4.40 -4.37 20.51
C PRO A 43 -4.76 -3.36 19.41
N TYR A 44 -5.32 -2.21 19.76
CA TYR A 44 -5.60 -1.14 18.80
C TYR A 44 -4.30 -0.56 18.21
N HIS A 45 -3.30 -0.28 19.03
CA HIS A 45 -2.00 0.24 18.61
C HIS A 45 -1.25 -0.75 17.71
N ILE A 46 -1.26 -2.04 18.08
CA ILE A 46 -0.68 -3.11 17.29
C ILE A 46 -1.41 -3.24 15.94
N TRP A 47 -2.74 -3.24 15.95
CA TRP A 47 -3.54 -3.30 14.73
C TRP A 47 -3.23 -2.14 13.78
N VAL A 48 -3.18 -0.89 14.27
CA VAL A 48 -2.82 0.28 13.46
C VAL A 48 -1.46 0.09 12.79
N SER A 49 -0.44 -0.32 13.55
CA SER A 49 0.90 -0.52 13.02
C SER A 49 0.95 -1.65 11.97
N GLU A 50 0.28 -2.78 12.24
CA GLU A 50 0.26 -3.93 11.33
C GLU A 50 -0.37 -3.58 9.97
N ILE A 51 -1.45 -2.79 9.98
CA ILE A 51 -2.07 -2.35 8.74
C ILE A 51 -1.20 -1.32 8.00
N MET A 52 -0.55 -0.40 8.72
CA MET A 52 0.35 0.59 8.11
C MET A 52 1.59 -0.05 7.49
N LEU A 53 2.16 -1.06 8.15
CA LEU A 53 3.35 -1.78 7.68
C LEU A 53 3.10 -2.65 6.44
N GLN A 54 1.84 -2.94 6.08
CA GLN A 54 1.55 -3.66 4.85
C GLN A 54 2.08 -2.88 3.63
N GLN A 55 3.14 -3.40 2.99
CA GLN A 55 3.79 -2.83 1.80
C GLN A 55 4.38 -1.42 2.02
N THR A 56 4.60 -1.01 3.27
CA THR A 56 5.20 0.28 3.62
C THR A 56 6.43 0.03 4.51
N ARG A 57 7.49 0.82 4.30
CA ARG A 57 8.73 0.70 5.10
C ARG A 57 8.53 1.26 6.50
N VAL A 58 9.23 0.67 7.48
CA VAL A 58 9.19 1.06 8.89
C VAL A 58 9.42 2.55 9.09
N ASP A 59 10.49 3.11 8.52
CA ASP A 59 10.84 4.53 8.64
C ASP A 59 9.75 5.48 8.13
N THR A 60 9.01 5.05 7.10
CA THR A 60 7.85 5.78 6.60
C THR A 60 6.67 5.68 7.56
N VAL A 61 6.47 4.53 8.19
CA VAL A 61 5.30 4.28 9.06
C VAL A 61 5.40 5.05 10.38
N ILE A 62 6.59 5.20 10.97
CA ILE A 62 6.75 5.82 12.30
C ILE A 62 6.01 7.16 12.41
N PRO A 63 6.28 8.20 11.59
CA PRO A 63 5.60 9.49 11.72
C PRO A 63 4.10 9.43 11.40
N TYR A 64 3.68 8.49 10.54
CA TYR A 64 2.26 8.30 10.25
C TYR A 64 1.51 7.67 11.42
N TYR A 65 2.11 6.67 12.05
CA TYR A 65 1.55 5.97 13.20
C TYR A 65 1.35 6.92 14.39
N GLU A 66 2.37 7.73 14.72
CA GLU A 66 2.29 8.70 15.82
C GLU A 66 1.17 9.71 15.57
N ARG A 67 1.14 10.34 14.38
CA ARG A 67 0.09 11.30 13.99
C ARG A 67 -1.30 10.65 13.94
N PHE A 68 -1.40 9.40 13.46
CA PHE A 68 -2.69 8.70 13.36
C PHE A 68 -3.29 8.44 14.75
N LEU A 69 -2.48 8.03 15.72
CA LEU A 69 -2.93 7.83 17.10
C LEU A 69 -3.22 9.15 17.84
N GLU A 70 -2.58 10.24 17.46
CA GLU A 70 -2.96 11.57 17.94
C GLU A 70 -4.36 11.98 17.42
N TRP A 71 -4.66 11.69 16.16
CA TRP A 71 -5.94 12.04 15.55
C TRP A 71 -7.07 11.08 15.92
N PHE A 72 -6.74 9.82 16.11
CA PHE A 72 -7.67 8.72 16.43
C PHE A 72 -7.10 7.87 17.56
N PRO A 73 -7.14 8.37 18.81
CA PRO A 73 -6.51 7.70 19.96
C PRO A 73 -7.21 6.41 20.40
N THR A 74 -8.47 6.20 19.99
CA THR A 74 -9.29 5.04 20.39
C THR A 74 -10.01 4.42 19.19
N VAL A 75 -10.47 3.17 19.35
CA VAL A 75 -11.33 2.50 18.37
C VAL A 75 -12.58 3.33 18.07
N GLU A 76 -13.20 3.93 19.12
CA GLU A 76 -14.38 4.77 18.98
C GLU A 76 -14.11 6.01 18.12
N SER A 77 -12.99 6.70 18.35
CA SER A 77 -12.61 7.89 17.57
C SER A 77 -12.36 7.56 16.10
N LEU A 78 -11.80 6.35 15.81
CA LEU A 78 -11.63 5.85 14.45
C LEU A 78 -12.98 5.47 13.81
N ALA A 79 -13.85 4.80 14.55
CA ALA A 79 -15.18 4.38 14.08
C ALA A 79 -16.03 5.57 13.63
N ASN A 80 -15.97 6.68 14.38
CA ASN A 80 -16.78 7.89 14.16
C ASN A 80 -16.07 8.95 13.30
N ALA A 81 -14.89 8.68 12.77
CA ALA A 81 -14.12 9.64 11.99
C ALA A 81 -14.84 9.99 10.66
N PRO A 82 -14.92 11.28 10.28
CA PRO A 82 -15.32 11.66 8.94
C PRO A 82 -14.36 11.09 7.90
N GLU A 83 -14.88 10.60 6.76
CA GLU A 83 -14.07 9.96 5.73
C GLU A 83 -12.92 10.84 5.23
N GLU A 84 -13.17 12.13 5.00
CA GLU A 84 -12.13 13.05 4.54
C GLU A 84 -10.97 13.17 5.53
N ARG A 85 -11.27 13.25 6.83
CA ARG A 85 -10.26 13.29 7.89
C ARG A 85 -9.47 11.98 7.93
N LEU A 86 -10.15 10.85 7.75
CA LEU A 86 -9.53 9.52 7.70
C LEU A 86 -8.58 9.38 6.52
N LEU A 87 -9.03 9.77 5.32
CA LEU A 87 -8.22 9.74 4.10
C LEU A 87 -7.03 10.71 4.19
N LYS A 88 -7.22 11.88 4.81
CA LYS A 88 -6.15 12.86 5.04
C LYS A 88 -5.08 12.32 5.98
N ALA A 89 -5.46 11.64 7.06
CA ALA A 89 -4.51 11.01 7.98
C ALA A 89 -3.66 9.90 7.31
N TRP A 90 -4.22 9.26 6.28
CA TRP A 90 -3.58 8.17 5.53
C TRP A 90 -2.92 8.62 4.22
N GLU A 91 -3.01 9.91 3.89
CA GLU A 91 -2.51 10.47 2.63
C GLU A 91 -1.01 10.17 2.45
N GLY A 92 -0.66 9.55 1.32
CA GLY A 92 0.72 9.18 0.98
C GLY A 92 1.11 7.73 1.29
N LEU A 93 0.40 7.02 2.18
CA LEU A 93 0.66 5.60 2.46
C LEU A 93 0.17 4.66 1.34
N GLY A 94 -0.81 5.11 0.52
CA GLY A 94 -1.40 4.29 -0.53
C GLY A 94 -2.30 3.15 -0.02
N TYR A 95 -2.88 2.37 -0.95
CA TYR A 95 -3.81 1.28 -0.61
C TYR A 95 -4.90 1.72 0.37
N TYR A 96 -5.63 2.77 0.02
CA TYR A 96 -6.60 3.44 0.90
C TYR A 96 -7.77 2.58 1.34
N SER A 97 -8.03 1.45 0.64
CA SER A 97 -8.96 0.43 1.13
C SER A 97 -8.58 -0.13 2.51
N ARG A 98 -7.30 -0.08 2.89
CA ARG A 98 -6.84 -0.51 4.21
C ARG A 98 -7.47 0.33 5.32
N VAL A 99 -7.36 1.65 5.22
CA VAL A 99 -7.89 2.55 6.26
C VAL A 99 -9.41 2.57 6.29
N ARG A 100 -10.09 2.42 5.13
CA ARG A 100 -11.55 2.24 5.08
C ARG A 100 -11.98 0.93 5.74
N ASN A 101 -11.28 -0.16 5.48
CA ASN A 101 -11.53 -1.43 6.15
C ASN A 101 -11.26 -1.32 7.66
N MET A 102 -10.23 -0.58 8.09
CA MET A 102 -9.99 -0.31 9.51
C MET A 102 -11.16 0.44 10.15
N GLN A 103 -11.70 1.47 9.49
CA GLN A 103 -12.88 2.16 10.02
C GLN A 103 -14.10 1.23 10.12
N ALA A 104 -14.37 0.46 9.08
CA ALA A 104 -15.47 -0.52 9.10
C ALA A 104 -15.27 -1.57 10.22
N ALA A 105 -14.05 -2.04 10.44
CA ALA A 105 -13.73 -2.94 11.54
C ALA A 105 -13.86 -2.26 12.91
N ALA A 106 -13.46 -0.99 13.02
CA ALA A 106 -13.69 -0.21 14.26
C ALA A 106 -15.19 -0.06 14.58
N GLN A 107 -16.03 0.16 13.55
CA GLN A 107 -17.47 0.17 13.70
C GLN A 107 -18.02 -1.21 14.11
N GLN A 108 -17.48 -2.32 13.58
CA GLN A 108 -17.82 -3.67 14.05
C GLN A 108 -17.46 -3.86 15.53
N ILE A 109 -16.28 -3.40 15.97
CA ILE A 109 -15.89 -3.50 17.38
C ILE A 109 -16.87 -2.73 18.28
N MET A 110 -17.28 -1.53 17.86
CA MET A 110 -18.27 -0.75 18.61
C MET A 110 -19.63 -1.45 18.71
N ASN A 111 -20.09 -2.05 17.60
CA ASN A 111 -21.43 -2.63 17.50
C ASN A 111 -21.52 -4.06 18.04
N ASP A 112 -20.55 -4.91 17.71
CA ASP A 112 -20.61 -6.35 17.92
C ASP A 112 -19.86 -6.79 19.19
N PHE A 113 -18.91 -5.95 19.68
CA PHE A 113 -18.05 -6.22 20.82
C PHE A 113 -18.14 -5.14 21.92
N ASN A 114 -19.17 -4.31 21.92
CA ASN A 114 -19.41 -3.23 22.90
C ASN A 114 -18.24 -2.23 23.06
N GLY A 115 -17.45 -2.04 22.02
CA GLY A 115 -16.26 -1.19 22.02
C GLY A 115 -14.96 -1.85 22.55
N ASP A 116 -15.05 -3.07 23.06
CA ASP A 116 -13.89 -3.85 23.50
C ASP A 116 -13.26 -4.59 22.33
N PHE A 117 -11.94 -4.47 22.18
CA PHE A 117 -11.22 -5.17 21.13
C PHE A 117 -11.31 -6.70 21.37
N PRO A 118 -11.77 -7.52 20.38
CA PRO A 118 -11.92 -8.97 20.59
C PRO A 118 -10.57 -9.61 20.94
N SER A 119 -10.57 -10.53 21.92
CA SER A 119 -9.37 -11.17 22.46
C SER A 119 -9.15 -12.60 21.98
N THR A 120 -10.05 -13.14 21.14
CA THR A 120 -9.91 -14.46 20.55
C THR A 120 -9.49 -14.36 19.08
N TYR A 121 -8.78 -15.37 18.55
CA TYR A 121 -8.37 -15.40 17.14
C TYR A 121 -9.57 -15.31 16.20
N GLU A 122 -10.65 -16.00 16.51
CA GLU A 122 -11.90 -16.01 15.73
C GLU A 122 -12.54 -14.63 15.72
N GLY A 123 -12.65 -13.99 16.87
CA GLY A 123 -13.20 -12.63 16.99
C GLY A 123 -12.36 -11.61 16.20
N ILE A 124 -11.02 -11.67 16.33
CA ILE A 124 -10.11 -10.80 15.58
C ILE A 124 -10.22 -11.05 14.08
N SER A 125 -10.26 -12.32 13.66
CA SER A 125 -10.35 -12.72 12.24
C SER A 125 -11.68 -12.34 11.59
N SER A 126 -12.76 -12.13 12.38
CA SER A 126 -14.08 -11.73 11.86
C SER A 126 -14.12 -10.26 11.46
N LEU A 127 -13.17 -9.45 11.88
CA LEU A 127 -13.14 -8.02 11.62
C LEU A 127 -12.81 -7.71 10.15
N LYS A 128 -13.47 -6.69 9.62
CA LYS A 128 -13.33 -6.29 8.22
C LYS A 128 -11.89 -5.98 7.83
N GLY A 129 -11.38 -6.65 6.82
CA GLY A 129 -10.02 -6.41 6.29
C GLY A 129 -8.89 -7.02 7.11
N ILE A 130 -9.19 -7.77 8.16
CA ILE A 130 -8.22 -8.56 8.92
C ILE A 130 -8.10 -9.95 8.30
N GLY A 131 -6.95 -10.20 7.69
CA GLY A 131 -6.58 -11.51 7.18
C GLY A 131 -5.80 -12.35 8.19
N PRO A 132 -5.49 -13.63 7.87
CA PRO A 132 -4.82 -14.55 8.78
C PRO A 132 -3.50 -14.01 9.36
N TYR A 133 -2.71 -13.29 8.56
CA TYR A 133 -1.48 -12.65 9.03
C TYR A 133 -1.75 -11.63 10.14
N THR A 134 -2.62 -10.65 9.86
CA THR A 134 -2.93 -9.58 10.83
C THR A 134 -3.60 -10.14 12.07
N ALA A 135 -4.49 -11.13 11.92
CA ALA A 135 -5.11 -11.82 13.05
C ALA A 135 -4.06 -12.53 13.91
N GLY A 136 -3.13 -13.25 13.31
CA GLY A 136 -2.03 -13.92 14.01
C GLY A 136 -1.11 -12.94 14.74
N ALA A 137 -0.76 -11.81 14.10
CA ALA A 137 0.06 -10.78 14.71
C ALA A 137 -0.62 -10.15 15.95
N ILE A 138 -1.88 -9.71 15.81
CA ILE A 138 -2.62 -9.12 16.93
C ILE A 138 -2.80 -10.15 18.05
N SER A 139 -3.23 -11.37 17.72
CA SER A 139 -3.47 -12.44 18.70
C SER A 139 -2.22 -12.78 19.50
N SER A 140 -1.08 -12.89 18.83
CA SER A 140 0.17 -13.27 19.48
C SER A 140 0.82 -12.13 20.26
N ILE A 141 0.80 -10.91 19.73
CA ILE A 141 1.49 -9.78 20.36
C ILE A 141 0.65 -9.16 21.49
N ALA A 142 -0.66 -8.97 21.27
CA ALA A 142 -1.52 -8.33 22.27
C ALA A 142 -2.04 -9.30 23.33
N PHE A 143 -2.33 -10.54 22.94
CA PHE A 143 -3.06 -11.50 23.79
C PHE A 143 -2.25 -12.76 24.12
N ASN A 144 -0.99 -12.83 23.69
CA ASN A 144 -0.08 -13.98 23.93
C ASN A 144 -0.67 -15.33 23.45
N LEU A 145 -1.53 -15.32 22.42
CA LEU A 145 -2.07 -16.54 21.84
C LEU A 145 -1.05 -17.13 20.85
N PRO A 146 -0.78 -18.45 20.84
CA PRO A 146 0.20 -19.06 19.97
C PRO A 146 -0.31 -19.15 18.50
N GLN A 147 -0.57 -17.99 17.92
CA GLN A 147 -1.07 -17.83 16.55
C GLN A 147 0.04 -17.34 15.62
N PRO A 148 0.31 -18.06 14.53
CA PRO A 148 1.31 -17.66 13.54
C PRO A 148 0.95 -16.38 12.80
N ALA A 149 1.95 -15.52 12.60
CA ALA A 149 1.87 -14.35 11.72
C ALA A 149 2.78 -14.54 10.50
N VAL A 150 2.24 -15.08 9.41
CA VAL A 150 3.01 -15.47 8.24
C VAL A 150 2.98 -14.36 7.18
N ASP A 151 4.05 -13.57 7.11
CA ASP A 151 4.28 -12.55 6.08
C ASP A 151 5.32 -13.00 5.04
N GLY A 152 5.69 -12.10 4.13
CA GLY A 152 6.73 -12.38 3.13
C GLY A 152 8.13 -12.58 3.72
N ASN A 153 8.42 -12.01 4.89
CA ASN A 153 9.70 -12.18 5.59
C ASN A 153 9.76 -13.57 6.21
N VAL A 154 8.73 -13.95 6.95
CA VAL A 154 8.60 -15.28 7.56
C VAL A 154 8.66 -16.38 6.49
N MET A 155 7.88 -16.23 5.39
CA MET A 155 7.92 -17.21 4.29
C MET A 155 9.32 -17.34 3.68
N ARG A 156 10.08 -16.24 3.56
CA ARG A 156 11.46 -16.29 3.05
C ARG A 156 12.41 -17.01 3.99
N VAL A 157 12.33 -16.73 5.28
CA VAL A 157 13.16 -17.41 6.30
C VAL A 157 12.85 -18.89 6.31
N LEU A 158 11.58 -19.28 6.38
CA LEU A 158 11.16 -20.68 6.36
C LEU A 158 11.56 -21.40 5.07
N ALA A 159 11.44 -20.72 3.92
CA ALA A 159 11.85 -21.29 2.64
C ALA A 159 13.35 -21.64 2.62
N ARG A 160 14.21 -20.85 3.30
CA ARG A 160 15.63 -21.13 3.42
C ARG A 160 15.95 -22.16 4.50
N LEU A 161 15.22 -22.14 5.62
CA LEU A 161 15.40 -23.12 6.69
C LEU A 161 15.14 -24.56 6.22
N PHE A 162 14.13 -24.76 5.38
CA PHE A 162 13.65 -26.07 4.97
C PHE A 162 13.76 -26.34 3.46
N GLU A 163 14.39 -25.45 2.69
CA GLU A 163 14.47 -25.52 1.21
C GLU A 163 13.10 -25.74 0.55
N VAL A 164 12.10 -24.96 1.01
CA VAL A 164 10.72 -25.11 0.54
C VAL A 164 10.59 -24.77 -0.94
N ASN A 165 10.30 -25.76 -1.75
CA ASN A 165 10.23 -25.65 -3.21
C ASN A 165 8.85 -25.21 -3.72
N HIS A 166 8.24 -24.22 -3.05
CA HIS A 166 6.94 -23.65 -3.41
C HIS A 166 7.03 -22.13 -3.53
N ASP A 167 6.42 -21.57 -4.59
CA ASP A 167 6.42 -20.13 -4.83
C ASP A 167 5.71 -19.38 -3.70
N ILE A 168 6.47 -18.55 -2.97
CA ILE A 168 5.94 -17.69 -1.89
C ILE A 168 5.02 -16.58 -2.40
N GLY A 169 5.05 -16.27 -3.69
CA GLY A 169 4.16 -15.31 -4.34
C GLY A 169 2.76 -15.87 -4.65
N ASN A 170 2.59 -17.19 -4.62
CA ASN A 170 1.30 -17.84 -4.84
C ASN A 170 0.50 -17.94 -3.52
N PRO A 171 -0.66 -17.26 -3.43
CA PRO A 171 -1.48 -17.27 -2.19
C PRO A 171 -1.88 -18.67 -1.72
N SER A 172 -2.06 -19.63 -2.64
CA SER A 172 -2.43 -21.01 -2.31
C SER A 172 -1.36 -21.77 -1.52
N ASN A 173 -0.09 -21.32 -1.60
CA ASN A 173 1.03 -21.93 -0.91
C ASN A 173 1.19 -21.42 0.52
N ARG A 174 0.53 -20.32 0.90
CA ARG A 174 0.62 -19.75 2.26
C ARG A 174 0.25 -20.77 3.34
N LYS A 175 -0.70 -21.66 3.07
CA LYS A 175 -1.11 -22.72 3.99
C LYS A 175 0.04 -23.65 4.43
N ILE A 176 1.06 -23.85 3.56
CA ILE A 176 2.24 -24.67 3.87
C ILE A 176 3.05 -23.99 4.98
N PHE A 177 3.37 -22.72 4.78
CA PHE A 177 4.12 -21.90 5.74
C PHE A 177 3.35 -21.66 7.04
N GLN A 178 2.02 -21.54 6.96
CA GLN A 178 1.14 -21.46 8.12
C GLN A 178 1.25 -22.74 8.97
N ALA A 179 1.14 -23.92 8.36
CA ALA A 179 1.25 -25.21 9.06
C ALA A 179 2.65 -25.44 9.63
N MET A 180 3.70 -24.98 8.94
CA MET A 180 5.07 -25.00 9.48
C MET A 180 5.18 -24.12 10.74
N MET A 181 4.65 -22.91 10.70
CA MET A 181 4.67 -21.99 11.82
C MET A 181 3.84 -22.48 13.01
N GLU A 182 2.70 -23.16 12.80
CA GLU A 182 1.91 -23.79 13.87
C GLU A 182 2.73 -24.80 14.69
N ILE A 183 3.73 -25.44 14.06
CA ILE A 183 4.65 -26.37 14.73
C ILE A 183 5.82 -25.61 15.39
N LEU A 184 6.34 -24.58 14.72
CA LEU A 184 7.53 -23.87 15.14
C LEU A 184 7.30 -22.81 16.21
N ILE A 185 6.11 -22.19 16.26
CA ILE A 185 5.84 -21.05 17.14
C ILE A 185 6.11 -21.38 18.61
N ASP A 186 6.75 -20.46 19.31
CA ASP A 186 6.96 -20.61 20.76
C ASP A 186 5.62 -20.39 21.49
N PRO A 187 5.17 -21.36 22.31
CA PRO A 187 3.88 -21.26 23.00
C PRO A 187 3.85 -20.25 24.14
N ASP A 188 5.01 -19.94 24.72
CA ASP A 188 5.13 -19.04 25.88
C ASP A 188 5.36 -17.59 25.44
N ARG A 189 6.06 -17.40 24.30
CA ARG A 189 6.43 -16.09 23.74
C ARG A 189 6.07 -15.96 22.25
N PRO A 190 4.79 -16.23 21.86
CA PRO A 190 4.42 -16.29 20.44
C PRO A 190 4.57 -14.93 19.71
N GLY A 191 4.26 -13.83 20.39
CA GLY A 191 4.41 -12.49 19.84
C GLY A 191 5.88 -12.13 19.55
N ASP A 192 6.77 -12.41 20.50
CA ASP A 192 8.21 -12.21 20.33
C ASP A 192 8.77 -13.10 19.21
N PHE A 193 8.33 -14.36 19.14
CA PHE A 193 8.77 -15.32 18.13
C PHE A 193 8.36 -14.87 16.72
N ASN A 194 7.12 -14.43 16.51
CA ASN A 194 6.66 -13.87 15.24
C ASN A 194 7.48 -12.64 14.85
N GLN A 195 7.66 -11.70 15.78
CA GLN A 195 8.44 -10.48 15.54
C GLN A 195 9.93 -10.78 15.27
N ALA A 196 10.52 -11.74 15.97
CA ALA A 196 11.89 -12.17 15.74
C ALA A 196 12.13 -12.68 14.31
N LEU A 197 11.24 -13.52 13.79
CA LEU A 197 11.31 -13.99 12.40
C LEU A 197 11.13 -12.86 11.38
N MET A 198 10.24 -11.91 11.65
CA MET A 198 10.05 -10.73 10.79
C MET A 198 11.29 -9.84 10.79
N ASP A 199 11.88 -9.56 11.96
CA ASP A 199 13.11 -8.76 12.07
C ASP A 199 14.28 -9.45 11.39
N LEU A 200 14.51 -10.73 11.67
CA LEU A 200 15.53 -11.53 11.00
C LEU A 200 15.37 -11.51 9.48
N GLY A 201 14.15 -11.73 9.01
CA GLY A 201 13.82 -11.75 7.58
C GLY A 201 13.98 -10.39 6.91
N SER A 202 13.75 -9.28 7.60
CA SER A 202 13.88 -7.94 7.02
C SER A 202 15.31 -7.40 7.06
N ASP A 203 16.11 -7.76 8.07
CA ASP A 203 17.46 -7.23 8.25
C ASP A 203 18.56 -8.22 7.74
N ILE A 204 18.65 -9.40 8.31
CA ILE A 204 19.73 -10.36 8.02
C ILE A 204 19.41 -11.22 6.80
N GLU A 205 18.22 -11.79 6.77
CA GLU A 205 17.74 -12.66 5.70
C GLU A 205 16.98 -11.88 4.61
N ALA A 206 17.41 -10.65 4.36
CA ALA A 206 16.77 -9.72 3.42
C ALA A 206 16.63 -10.30 2.00
N PRO A 207 15.65 -9.79 1.19
CA PRO A 207 15.46 -10.26 -0.19
C PRO A 207 16.58 -9.85 -1.14
N VAL A 208 17.35 -8.81 -0.78
CA VAL A 208 18.49 -8.30 -1.53
C VAL A 208 19.68 -8.21 -0.60
N ASN A 209 20.83 -8.73 -1.01
CA ASN A 209 22.06 -8.76 -0.22
C ASN A 209 21.89 -9.38 1.19
N PRO A 210 21.35 -10.60 1.31
CA PRO A 210 21.25 -11.27 2.61
C PRO A 210 22.62 -11.50 3.22
N ARG A 211 22.68 -11.54 4.56
CA ARG A 211 23.89 -11.81 5.34
C ARG A 211 23.72 -13.11 6.14
N PRO A 212 23.59 -14.27 5.49
CA PRO A 212 23.25 -15.52 6.17
C PRO A 212 24.33 -15.98 7.17
N GLN A 213 25.59 -15.56 6.98
CA GLN A 213 26.68 -15.82 7.92
C GLN A 213 26.46 -15.15 9.29
N ASP A 214 25.68 -14.05 9.34
CA ASP A 214 25.37 -13.29 10.56
C ASP A 214 24.08 -13.80 11.22
N SER A 215 23.37 -14.76 10.56
CA SER A 215 22.12 -15.28 11.09
C SER A 215 22.34 -16.09 12.38
N PRO A 216 21.59 -15.78 13.46
CA PRO A 216 21.67 -16.52 14.72
C PRO A 216 21.20 -17.98 14.59
N ILE A 217 20.49 -18.26 13.51
CA ILE A 217 19.88 -19.58 13.22
C ILE A 217 20.47 -20.26 11.99
N LYS A 218 21.68 -19.85 11.55
CA LYS A 218 22.33 -20.39 10.33
C LYS A 218 22.56 -21.89 10.36
N GLU A 219 22.81 -22.46 11.54
CA GLU A 219 23.00 -23.91 11.69
C GLU A 219 21.72 -24.71 11.47
N PHE A 220 20.55 -24.07 11.54
CA PHE A 220 19.27 -24.69 11.22
C PHE A 220 18.89 -24.55 9.75
N SER A 221 19.55 -23.64 9.01
CA SER A 221 19.21 -23.36 7.62
C SER A 221 19.79 -24.39 6.65
N ALA A 222 18.94 -25.23 6.07
CA ALA A 222 19.34 -26.17 5.05
C ALA A 222 19.97 -25.47 3.83
N ALA A 223 19.39 -24.36 3.39
CA ALA A 223 19.90 -23.58 2.26
C ALA A 223 21.30 -22.99 2.54
N TYR A 224 21.58 -22.57 3.78
CA TYR A 224 22.92 -22.12 4.16
C TYR A 224 23.93 -23.27 4.15
N GLN A 225 23.57 -24.41 4.75
CA GLN A 225 24.42 -25.60 4.82
C GLN A 225 24.74 -26.19 3.44
N HIS A 226 23.77 -26.17 2.53
CA HIS A 226 23.94 -26.73 1.18
C HIS A 226 24.45 -25.68 0.17
N GLY A 227 24.63 -24.41 0.56
CA GLY A 227 25.07 -23.35 -0.35
C GLY A 227 24.02 -22.97 -1.40
N THR A 228 22.75 -23.11 -1.08
CA THR A 228 21.61 -22.89 -2.00
C THR A 228 20.77 -21.65 -1.67
N MET A 229 21.31 -20.73 -0.87
CA MET A 229 20.61 -19.51 -0.41
C MET A 229 20.01 -18.65 -1.53
N ASP A 230 20.68 -18.63 -2.67
CA ASP A 230 20.27 -17.89 -3.89
C ASP A 230 19.06 -18.53 -4.60
N ARG A 231 18.79 -19.82 -4.35
CA ARG A 231 17.64 -20.54 -4.92
C ARG A 231 16.36 -20.28 -4.14
N TYR A 232 16.46 -19.86 -2.89
CA TYR A 232 15.32 -19.70 -1.99
C TYR A 232 15.18 -18.27 -1.46
N PRO A 233 13.95 -17.75 -1.39
CA PRO A 233 12.67 -18.40 -1.71
C PRO A 233 12.42 -18.46 -3.23
N ILE A 234 11.66 -19.45 -3.66
CA ILE A 234 11.11 -19.49 -5.04
C ILE A 234 10.05 -18.41 -5.15
N LYS A 235 10.16 -17.57 -6.19
CA LYS A 235 9.22 -16.48 -6.45
C LYS A 235 9.12 -16.19 -7.95
N ALA A 236 7.93 -16.37 -8.50
CA ALA A 236 7.65 -16.00 -9.88
C ALA A 236 7.82 -14.48 -10.11
N PRO A 237 8.27 -14.08 -11.30
CA PRO A 237 8.39 -12.67 -11.65
C PRO A 237 7.02 -11.98 -11.64
N LYS A 238 6.98 -10.75 -11.15
CA LYS A 238 5.75 -9.94 -11.16
C LYS A 238 5.37 -9.53 -12.59
N LYS A 239 4.06 -9.52 -12.87
CA LYS A 239 3.55 -8.94 -14.12
C LYS A 239 3.90 -7.45 -14.19
N LYS A 240 4.26 -6.97 -15.39
CA LYS A 240 4.52 -5.54 -15.62
C LYS A 240 3.23 -4.74 -15.46
N PRO A 241 3.28 -3.52 -14.89
CA PRO A 241 2.12 -2.64 -14.84
C PRO A 241 1.64 -2.26 -16.24
N ILE A 242 0.32 -2.15 -16.40
CA ILE A 242 -0.30 -1.71 -17.67
C ILE A 242 -0.17 -0.18 -17.74
N PRO A 243 0.32 0.38 -18.86
CA PRO A 243 0.36 1.82 -19.06
C PRO A 243 -1.06 2.38 -19.23
N ILE A 244 -1.32 3.54 -18.65
CA ILE A 244 -2.55 4.34 -18.81
C ILE A 244 -2.10 5.77 -19.09
N TYR A 245 -2.65 6.37 -20.13
CA TYR A 245 -2.31 7.73 -20.56
C TYR A 245 -3.44 8.68 -20.17
N LEU A 246 -3.10 9.79 -19.51
CA LEU A 246 -4.06 10.74 -18.93
C LEU A 246 -3.66 12.16 -19.26
N ASN A 247 -4.62 13.01 -19.57
CA ASN A 247 -4.47 14.45 -19.53
C ASN A 247 -5.05 14.98 -18.21
N ALA A 248 -4.24 15.72 -17.46
CA ALA A 248 -4.66 16.44 -16.26
C ALA A 248 -4.98 17.90 -16.64
N LEU A 249 -6.21 18.34 -16.37
CA LEU A 249 -6.69 19.67 -16.68
C LEU A 249 -6.51 20.56 -15.42
N VAL A 250 -5.44 21.35 -15.40
CA VAL A 250 -5.11 22.27 -14.30
C VAL A 250 -5.64 23.65 -14.68
N VAL A 251 -6.91 23.90 -14.33
CA VAL A 251 -7.64 25.09 -14.74
C VAL A 251 -7.83 26.01 -13.54
N SER A 252 -7.55 27.30 -13.73
CA SER A 252 -7.71 28.33 -12.71
C SER A 252 -8.81 29.35 -13.07
N ASN A 253 -9.40 29.97 -12.06
CA ASN A 253 -10.31 31.11 -12.21
C ASN A 253 -9.57 32.46 -12.01
N GLU A 254 -10.29 33.57 -12.21
CA GLU A 254 -9.76 34.93 -12.03
C GLU A 254 -9.24 35.22 -10.62
N LYS A 255 -9.71 34.47 -9.60
CA LYS A 255 -9.28 34.61 -8.20
C LYS A 255 -8.02 33.80 -7.87
N GLY A 256 -7.43 33.08 -8.87
CA GLY A 256 -6.27 32.22 -8.66
C GLY A 256 -6.60 30.91 -7.93
N GLN A 257 -7.88 30.51 -7.92
CA GLN A 257 -8.32 29.22 -7.39
C GLN A 257 -8.33 28.19 -8.52
N PHE A 258 -8.06 26.93 -8.20
CA PHE A 258 -7.99 25.80 -9.12
C PHE A 258 -9.19 24.89 -8.96
N LEU A 259 -9.68 24.36 -10.09
CA LEU A 259 -10.77 23.40 -10.10
C LEU A 259 -10.25 22.02 -9.69
N LEU A 260 -10.87 21.48 -8.64
CA LEU A 260 -10.70 20.08 -8.26
C LEU A 260 -12.08 19.41 -8.26
N GLU A 261 -12.11 18.13 -8.61
CA GLU A 261 -13.27 17.27 -8.47
C GLU A 261 -13.04 16.14 -7.49
N LYS A 262 -14.09 15.68 -6.83
CA LYS A 262 -14.03 14.54 -5.94
C LYS A 262 -14.14 13.24 -6.76
N ASN A 263 -13.23 12.33 -6.54
CA ASN A 263 -13.24 11.06 -7.24
C ASN A 263 -14.40 10.17 -6.75
N GLU A 264 -15.17 9.61 -7.67
CA GLU A 264 -16.28 8.73 -7.36
C GLU A 264 -15.89 7.50 -6.52
N SER A 265 -16.82 7.01 -5.69
CA SER A 265 -16.57 5.97 -4.69
C SER A 265 -16.14 4.61 -5.23
N GLU A 266 -16.38 4.32 -6.52
CA GLU A 266 -16.03 3.03 -7.14
C GLU A 266 -14.71 3.04 -7.90
N LYS A 267 -14.08 4.21 -8.09
CA LYS A 267 -12.84 4.36 -8.87
C LYS A 267 -11.58 4.25 -8.01
N LEU A 268 -10.44 4.08 -8.68
CA LEU A 268 -9.13 4.17 -8.05
C LEU A 268 -8.96 5.55 -7.40
N LEU A 269 -8.50 5.60 -6.14
CA LEU A 269 -8.38 6.81 -5.32
C LEU A 269 -9.73 7.46 -4.97
N ALA A 270 -10.80 6.68 -4.86
CA ALA A 270 -12.12 7.15 -4.46
C ALA A 270 -12.08 8.06 -3.21
N GLY A 271 -12.90 9.12 -3.21
CA GLY A 271 -12.99 10.11 -2.13
C GLY A 271 -11.85 11.12 -2.06
N PHE A 272 -10.83 11.00 -2.92
CA PHE A 272 -9.77 12.00 -3.05
C PHE A 272 -10.15 13.10 -4.01
N TRP A 273 -9.69 14.32 -3.70
CA TRP A 273 -9.79 15.44 -4.60
C TRP A 273 -8.65 15.41 -5.63
N HIS A 274 -8.97 15.72 -6.87
CA HIS A 274 -8.00 15.69 -7.95
C HIS A 274 -8.31 16.73 -9.03
N PHE A 275 -7.28 17.16 -9.77
CA PHE A 275 -7.50 17.84 -11.04
C PHE A 275 -8.26 16.93 -11.98
N PRO A 276 -9.22 17.41 -12.77
CA PRO A 276 -9.91 16.60 -13.76
C PRO A 276 -8.94 15.80 -14.63
N LEU A 277 -9.22 14.51 -14.83
CA LEU A 277 -8.39 13.59 -15.61
C LEU A 277 -9.19 13.01 -16.77
N ILE A 278 -8.64 13.10 -17.96
CA ILE A 278 -9.20 12.50 -19.18
C ILE A 278 -8.25 11.43 -19.69
N GLU A 279 -8.75 10.19 -19.77
CA GLU A 279 -7.99 9.07 -20.34
C GLU A 279 -7.95 9.18 -21.86
N VAL A 280 -6.78 8.88 -22.42
CA VAL A 280 -6.54 8.85 -23.87
C VAL A 280 -5.82 7.55 -24.23
N ASP A 281 -5.94 7.11 -25.48
CA ASP A 281 -5.33 5.85 -25.93
C ASP A 281 -3.79 5.88 -25.85
N GLU A 282 -3.20 6.96 -26.35
CA GLU A 282 -1.76 7.27 -26.26
C GLU A 282 -1.59 8.78 -26.54
N PHE A 283 -0.50 9.38 -26.03
CA PHE A 283 -0.19 10.75 -26.41
C PHE A 283 0.23 10.80 -27.88
N SER A 284 -0.40 11.66 -28.67
CA SER A 284 0.06 11.97 -30.01
C SER A 284 1.51 12.46 -29.90
N LYS A 285 2.43 11.76 -30.55
CA LYS A 285 3.73 12.31 -30.82
C LYS A 285 3.47 13.44 -31.85
N GLU A 286 3.51 14.69 -31.35
CA GLU A 286 3.63 15.80 -32.30
C GLU A 286 4.89 15.51 -33.10
N GLU A 287 4.71 15.27 -34.41
CA GLU A 287 5.80 15.19 -35.37
C GLU A 287 6.48 16.57 -35.40
N ASP A 288 7.53 16.74 -34.61
CA ASP A 288 8.59 17.74 -34.87
C ASP A 288 9.38 17.30 -36.07
N GLU A 289 8.72 17.20 -37.23
CA GLU A 289 9.37 17.22 -38.55
C GLU A 289 8.34 17.68 -39.56
N LEU A 290 8.54 18.90 -40.01
CA LEU A 290 8.01 19.45 -41.23
C LEU A 290 8.36 18.49 -42.42
N ASN A 291 7.54 17.48 -42.66
CA ASN A 291 7.55 16.76 -43.91
C ASN A 291 6.82 17.57 -44.96
N LEU A 292 7.60 18.35 -45.69
CA LEU A 292 7.19 19.23 -46.80
C LEU A 292 6.68 18.47 -48.03
N PHE A 293 6.46 17.16 -47.99
CA PHE A 293 6.01 16.34 -49.13
C PHE A 293 5.08 15.21 -48.69
N SER A 294 3.81 15.52 -48.47
CA SER A 294 2.73 14.56 -48.75
C SER A 294 1.40 15.28 -48.90
N GLN A 295 1.15 15.72 -50.12
CA GLN A 295 -0.23 15.92 -50.59
C GLN A 295 -0.85 14.54 -50.83
N VAL A 296 -2.17 14.45 -50.46
CA VAL A 296 -3.13 13.41 -50.89
C VAL A 296 -3.13 12.13 -50.06
N SER A 297 -3.91 12.16 -48.99
CA SER A 297 -5.02 11.20 -48.77
C SER A 297 -5.87 11.73 -47.60
N GLU A 298 -7.18 11.77 -47.76
CA GLU A 298 -8.14 12.18 -46.75
C GLU A 298 -8.02 11.24 -45.54
N PRO A 299 -7.80 11.76 -44.30
CA PRO A 299 -7.82 10.90 -43.11
C PRO A 299 -9.28 10.72 -42.68
N THR A 300 -9.87 9.61 -43.08
CA THR A 300 -11.07 9.08 -42.41
C THR A 300 -10.69 8.43 -41.09
N THR A 301 -10.30 9.21 -40.10
CA THR A 301 -10.28 8.80 -38.70
C THR A 301 -11.20 9.75 -37.98
N GLN A 302 -12.33 9.21 -37.46
CA GLN A 302 -13.16 9.88 -36.49
C GLN A 302 -12.32 10.08 -35.21
N PHE A 303 -11.64 11.20 -35.09
CA PHE A 303 -11.06 11.65 -33.84
C PHE A 303 -12.23 12.03 -32.94
N GLY A 304 -12.33 11.40 -31.77
CA GLY A 304 -13.21 11.87 -30.70
C GLY A 304 -12.87 13.32 -30.33
N PRO A 305 -13.72 14.00 -29.54
CA PRO A 305 -13.46 15.38 -29.11
C PRO A 305 -12.10 15.45 -28.41
N SER A 306 -11.39 16.56 -28.59
CA SER A 306 -10.11 16.76 -27.92
C SER A 306 -10.28 16.77 -26.38
N PRO A 307 -9.25 16.43 -25.58
CA PRO A 307 -9.36 16.51 -24.12
C PRO A 307 -9.81 17.90 -23.63
N LYS A 308 -9.38 18.98 -24.27
CA LYS A 308 -9.81 20.35 -23.99
C LYS A 308 -11.31 20.53 -24.24
N SER A 309 -11.82 20.14 -25.41
CA SER A 309 -13.24 20.27 -25.74
C SER A 309 -14.13 19.31 -24.93
N SER A 310 -13.66 18.11 -24.60
CA SER A 310 -14.39 17.21 -23.69
C SER A 310 -14.55 17.84 -22.30
N PHE A 311 -13.48 18.44 -21.77
CA PHE A 311 -13.54 19.15 -20.50
C PHE A 311 -14.53 20.31 -20.52
N GLU A 312 -14.46 21.18 -21.52
CA GLU A 312 -15.37 22.33 -21.66
C GLU A 312 -16.85 21.90 -21.72
N GLN A 313 -17.11 20.79 -22.43
CA GLN A 313 -18.46 20.22 -22.50
C GLN A 313 -18.90 19.61 -21.18
N ASP A 314 -18.04 18.82 -20.52
CA ASP A 314 -18.34 18.09 -19.29
C ASP A 314 -18.57 19.01 -18.09
N TYR A 315 -17.87 20.15 -18.06
CA TYR A 315 -17.95 21.12 -16.94
C TYR A 315 -18.73 22.38 -17.30
N ASN A 316 -19.26 22.48 -18.51
CA ASN A 316 -19.96 23.66 -19.04
C ASN A 316 -19.16 24.97 -18.80
N LEU A 317 -17.87 24.92 -19.15
CA LEU A 317 -16.92 26.01 -18.97
C LEU A 317 -16.36 26.43 -20.32
N VAL A 318 -16.01 27.71 -20.47
CA VAL A 318 -15.17 28.22 -21.56
C VAL A 318 -13.79 28.52 -20.99
N VAL A 319 -12.76 27.93 -21.57
CA VAL A 319 -11.38 27.99 -21.05
C VAL A 319 -10.46 28.62 -22.08
N ASP A 320 -9.75 29.64 -21.67
CA ASP A 320 -8.59 30.14 -22.41
C ASP A 320 -7.40 29.24 -22.13
N TRP A 321 -7.09 28.34 -23.10
CA TRP A 321 -6.09 27.32 -22.98
C TRP A 321 -4.69 27.85 -23.29
N ASP A 322 -3.75 27.46 -22.46
CA ASP A 322 -2.35 27.74 -22.60
C ASP A 322 -1.63 26.66 -23.43
N ASP A 323 -0.61 27.06 -24.18
CA ASP A 323 0.21 26.15 -24.99
C ASP A 323 1.53 25.76 -24.30
N TYR A 324 1.68 26.04 -22.99
CA TYR A 324 2.87 25.65 -22.25
C TYR A 324 3.01 24.14 -22.17
N LYS A 325 4.21 23.63 -22.49
CA LYS A 325 4.52 22.19 -22.46
C LYS A 325 5.21 21.82 -21.15
N PHE A 326 4.54 21.02 -20.33
CA PHE A 326 5.09 20.45 -19.10
C PHE A 326 5.79 19.13 -19.38
N GLU A 327 6.72 18.74 -18.48
CA GLU A 327 7.25 17.38 -18.48
C GLU A 327 6.17 16.36 -18.12
N GLU A 328 6.29 15.17 -18.70
CA GLU A 328 5.38 14.05 -18.41
C GLU A 328 5.48 13.60 -16.95
N VAL A 329 4.38 13.63 -16.21
CA VAL A 329 4.32 13.13 -14.84
C VAL A 329 4.05 11.62 -14.84
N LYS A 330 4.95 10.85 -14.20
CA LYS A 330 4.82 9.38 -14.10
C LYS A 330 4.48 8.96 -12.69
N HIS A 331 3.45 8.07 -12.59
CA HIS A 331 3.10 7.43 -11.32
C HIS A 331 2.83 5.94 -11.51
N VAL A 332 3.46 5.10 -10.66
CA VAL A 332 3.36 3.64 -10.73
C VAL A 332 2.53 3.13 -9.56
N PHE A 333 1.44 2.45 -9.88
CA PHE A 333 0.67 1.60 -8.97
C PHE A 333 1.08 0.13 -9.14
N SER A 334 0.58 -0.76 -8.30
CA SER A 334 0.95 -2.18 -8.36
C SER A 334 0.71 -2.84 -9.72
N HIS A 335 -0.35 -2.44 -10.42
CA HIS A 335 -0.79 -3.05 -11.69
C HIS A 335 -1.05 -2.05 -12.82
N ARG A 336 -0.87 -0.74 -12.56
CA ARG A 336 -1.04 0.34 -13.55
C ARG A 336 0.13 1.30 -13.46
N LYS A 337 0.47 1.90 -14.59
CA LYS A 337 1.45 2.98 -14.67
C LYS A 337 0.79 4.15 -15.39
N TRP A 338 0.56 5.23 -14.66
CA TRP A 338 0.02 6.45 -15.23
C TRP A 338 1.11 7.27 -15.88
N HIS A 339 0.83 7.67 -17.10
CA HIS A 339 1.55 8.63 -17.91
C HIS A 339 0.64 9.84 -18.03
N ILE A 340 1.04 11.00 -17.47
CA ILE A 340 0.15 12.15 -17.33
C ILE A 340 0.76 13.35 -18.03
N GLN A 341 0.04 13.93 -18.99
CA GLN A 341 0.32 15.26 -19.54
C GLN A 341 -0.55 16.29 -18.83
N ILE A 342 0.01 17.49 -18.62
CA ILE A 342 -0.70 18.60 -17.98
C ILE A 342 -1.14 19.56 -19.07
N LEU A 343 -2.43 19.89 -19.07
CA LEU A 343 -3.03 20.95 -19.87
C LEU A 343 -3.51 22.06 -18.91
N THR A 344 -3.16 23.30 -19.24
CA THR A 344 -3.49 24.46 -18.39
C THR A 344 -4.34 25.47 -19.10
N GLY A 345 -5.17 26.17 -18.33
CA GLY A 345 -6.01 27.24 -18.85
C GLY A 345 -6.65 28.10 -17.77
N LYS A 346 -7.29 29.19 -18.18
CA LYS A 346 -8.05 30.09 -17.30
C LYS A 346 -9.51 30.12 -17.72
N VAL A 347 -10.40 30.04 -16.76
CA VAL A 347 -11.85 30.20 -16.98
C VAL A 347 -12.23 31.67 -16.93
N GLU A 348 -12.89 32.16 -17.97
CA GLU A 348 -13.37 33.55 -18.05
C GLU A 348 -14.62 33.79 -17.22
N LYS A 349 -15.48 32.77 -17.02
CA LYS A 349 -16.69 32.81 -16.19
C LYS A 349 -16.91 31.46 -15.52
N SER A 350 -17.24 31.48 -14.22
CA SER A 350 -17.69 30.31 -13.47
C SER A 350 -19.23 30.36 -13.38
N GLU A 351 -19.95 29.54 -14.15
CA GLU A 351 -21.38 29.32 -14.02
C GLU A 351 -21.63 27.98 -13.29
N ASP A 352 -22.87 27.78 -12.79
CA ASP A 352 -23.26 26.59 -12.04
C ASP A 352 -22.91 25.30 -12.79
N TYR A 353 -22.21 24.40 -12.10
CA TYR A 353 -21.63 23.20 -12.68
C TYR A 353 -22.63 22.05 -12.78
N SER A 354 -22.32 21.12 -13.68
CA SER A 354 -22.96 19.82 -13.83
C SER A 354 -23.02 19.03 -12.52
N ASP A 355 -23.69 17.86 -12.51
CA ASP A 355 -23.91 16.96 -11.36
C ASP A 355 -22.65 16.43 -10.65
N ARG A 356 -21.47 17.02 -10.92
CA ARG A 356 -20.17 16.62 -10.35
C ARG A 356 -19.88 17.37 -9.05
N GLU A 357 -19.32 16.68 -8.04
CA GLU A 357 -18.85 17.30 -6.81
C GLU A 357 -17.50 17.99 -7.07
N VAL A 358 -17.52 19.30 -7.32
CA VAL A 358 -16.35 20.13 -7.65
C VAL A 358 -16.14 21.25 -6.64
N LEU A 359 -14.89 21.65 -6.45
CA LEU A 359 -14.49 22.79 -5.61
C LEU A 359 -13.48 23.67 -6.36
N TRP A 360 -13.56 24.96 -6.11
CA TRP A 360 -12.53 25.92 -6.45
C TRP A 360 -11.71 26.23 -5.20
N LEU A 361 -10.44 25.79 -5.18
CA LEU A 361 -9.56 25.93 -4.03
C LEU A 361 -8.34 26.76 -4.38
N SER A 362 -7.96 27.65 -3.49
CA SER A 362 -6.63 28.28 -3.54
C SER A 362 -5.54 27.25 -3.19
N PRO A 363 -4.28 27.45 -3.61
CA PRO A 363 -3.19 26.56 -3.28
C PRO A 363 -3.00 26.32 -1.77
N GLU A 364 -3.28 27.33 -0.95
CA GLU A 364 -3.19 27.26 0.51
C GLU A 364 -4.25 26.32 1.11
N GLU A 365 -5.41 26.22 0.45
CA GLU A 365 -6.51 25.36 0.91
C GLU A 365 -6.26 23.89 0.62
N PHE A 366 -5.38 23.53 -0.33
CA PHE A 366 -5.07 22.13 -0.66
C PHE A 366 -4.63 21.28 0.54
N VAL A 367 -4.00 21.91 1.54
CA VAL A 367 -3.57 21.22 2.76
C VAL A 367 -4.73 20.63 3.57
N HIS A 368 -5.94 21.17 3.42
CA HIS A 368 -7.11 20.74 4.17
C HIS A 368 -7.84 19.55 3.53
N TYR A 369 -7.57 19.27 2.26
CA TYR A 369 -8.25 18.23 1.49
C TYR A 369 -7.36 17.01 1.25
N PRO A 370 -7.90 15.78 1.18
CA PRO A 370 -7.13 14.61 0.79
C PRO A 370 -6.79 14.66 -0.71
N ILE A 371 -5.51 14.83 -1.03
CA ILE A 371 -4.98 14.90 -2.39
C ILE A 371 -3.93 13.81 -2.59
N ALA A 372 -4.21 12.85 -3.47
CA ALA A 372 -3.36 11.70 -3.67
C ALA A 372 -2.01 12.06 -4.33
N LYS A 373 -0.99 11.21 -4.12
CA LYS A 373 0.39 11.44 -4.60
C LYS A 373 0.52 11.76 -6.09
N PRO A 374 -0.23 11.14 -7.03
CA PRO A 374 -0.19 11.56 -8.44
C PRO A 374 -0.54 13.04 -8.63
N GLN A 375 -1.57 13.51 -7.93
CA GLN A 375 -2.04 14.90 -8.02
C GLN A 375 -1.04 15.89 -7.41
N GLN A 376 -0.40 15.49 -6.30
CA GLN A 376 0.71 16.28 -5.73
C GLN A 376 1.88 16.44 -6.71
N LYS A 377 2.18 15.39 -7.49
CA LYS A 377 3.20 15.44 -8.55
C LYS A 377 2.79 16.36 -9.70
N ILE A 378 1.51 16.31 -10.11
CA ILE A 378 0.96 17.22 -11.13
C ILE A 378 1.13 18.67 -10.66
N TRP A 379 0.74 18.95 -9.40
CA TRP A 379 0.89 20.27 -8.82
C TRP A 379 2.34 20.72 -8.74
N GLN A 380 3.26 19.87 -8.31
CA GLN A 380 4.70 20.16 -8.28
C GLN A 380 5.27 20.47 -9.66
N GLU A 381 4.82 19.75 -10.71
CA GLU A 381 5.24 20.01 -12.08
C GLU A 381 4.68 21.35 -12.59
N TYR A 382 3.40 21.63 -12.28
CA TYR A 382 2.76 22.90 -12.63
C TYR A 382 3.51 24.11 -12.08
N LEU A 383 3.96 24.04 -10.81
CA LEU A 383 4.69 25.14 -10.16
C LEU A 383 6.04 25.44 -10.78
N LYS A 384 6.64 24.54 -11.57
CA LYS A 384 7.92 24.80 -12.28
C LYS A 384 7.77 25.85 -13.40
N ARG A 385 6.53 26.12 -13.83
CA ARG A 385 6.25 27.16 -14.84
C ARG A 385 6.68 28.56 -14.40
N ASP A 386 6.60 28.84 -13.10
CA ASP A 386 6.82 30.16 -12.54
C ASP A 386 8.30 30.39 -12.14
N HIS A 387 9.17 29.44 -12.47
CA HIS A 387 10.62 29.46 -12.24
C HIS A 387 11.40 29.28 -13.56
#